data_03c97a9880a822df25b1788684187ceb
#
_entry.id   03c97a9880a822df25b1788684187ceb
#
_cell.length_a   1.000
_cell.length_b   1.000
_cell.length_c   1.000
_cell.angle_alpha   90.00
_cell.angle_beta   90.00
_cell.angle_gamma   90.00
#
_symmetry.space_group_name_H-M   'P 1'
#
loop_
_entity.id
_entity.type
_entity.pdbx_description
1 polymer ?
#
loop_
_entity_poly.entity_id
_entity_poly.type
_entity_poly.pdbx_seq_one_letter_code
_entity_poly.pdbx_strand_id
1 'polypeptide(L)'
;MHRAIYITLLCSILSLWGCSYVEEYIDHLEERTSNKPLARVGEVYLYPKDVAHLIPSGTTPQDSVAIIEKYIDNWATRQLVLMEAHKTISSEELEMEVNQFRELLLQGKYDQMVLSSQLDTVITREAMEEYYTTHKDFFLLEDDIVLFSSLPITYCDDALVKKLKRAFARQTAPRLKTQRETDSLKAVWTWKGSIEGIMSEESYNATLVVDDWVAIERISNTYITPEGFSYDIKHAFPYVFTLSRDGDKFLCRTTQIKRAGELAPLEYVEPQVRAIILNRRKIETVRSSQERLKTEALNNNKFEIFTSNEDN
;
A
#
# COMPACT_ATOMS: atom_id res chain seq x y z
N MET A 1 17.21 59.16 7.28
CA MET A 1 16.71 57.90 7.87
C MET A 1 15.22 57.93 8.28
N HIS A 2 14.68 59.03 8.82
CA HIS A 2 13.26 59.09 9.24
C HIS A 2 12.22 59.00 8.12
N ARG A 3 12.50 59.48 6.92
CA ARG A 3 11.53 59.39 5.77
C ARG A 3 11.32 57.99 5.22
N ALA A 4 12.34 57.11 5.27
CA ALA A 4 12.21 55.70 4.82
C ALA A 4 11.37 54.86 5.79
N ILE A 5 11.45 55.13 7.10
CA ILE A 5 10.68 54.45 8.14
C ILE A 5 9.18 54.79 8.04
N TYR A 6 8.83 56.04 7.70
CA TYR A 6 7.43 56.44 7.52
C TYR A 6 6.79 55.83 6.27
N ILE A 7 7.56 55.62 5.19
CA ILE A 7 7.04 54.96 3.97
C ILE A 7 6.81 53.48 4.20
N THR A 8 7.70 52.80 4.91
CA THR A 8 7.51 51.36 5.25
C THR A 8 6.36 51.14 6.24
N LEU A 9 6.16 52.06 7.18
CA LEU A 9 5.04 52.03 8.13
C LEU A 9 3.70 52.29 7.43
N LEU A 10 3.68 53.22 6.47
CA LEU A 10 2.47 53.55 5.68
C LEU A 10 2.08 52.41 4.75
N CYS A 11 3.03 51.72 4.13
CA CYS A 11 2.77 50.55 3.31
C CYS A 11 2.26 49.35 4.12
N SER A 12 2.74 49.14 5.35
CA SER A 12 2.25 48.08 6.22
C SER A 12 0.84 48.30 6.77
N ILE A 13 0.43 49.56 6.95
CA ILE A 13 -0.93 49.93 7.37
C ILE A 13 -1.92 49.77 6.20
N LEU A 14 -1.51 50.11 4.97
CA LEU A 14 -2.34 49.93 3.78
C LEU A 14 -2.59 48.46 3.42
N SER A 15 -1.63 47.58 3.70
CA SER A 15 -1.80 46.14 3.47
C SER A 15 -2.75 45.46 4.48
N LEU A 16 -2.83 45.95 5.71
CA LEU A 16 -3.76 45.45 6.74
C LEU A 16 -5.21 45.89 6.50
N TRP A 17 -5.41 47.08 5.90
CA TRP A 17 -6.76 47.56 5.55
C TRP A 17 -7.32 46.92 4.29
N GLY A 18 -6.46 46.49 3.36
CA GLY A 18 -6.88 45.81 2.14
C GLY A 18 -7.52 44.42 2.38
N CYS A 19 -7.00 43.66 3.33
CA CYS A 19 -7.55 42.36 3.66
C CYS A 19 -8.93 42.44 4.35
N SER A 20 -9.10 43.36 5.30
CA SER A 20 -10.38 43.56 6.00
C SER A 20 -11.53 43.97 5.07
N TYR A 21 -11.25 44.83 4.07
CA TYR A 21 -12.28 45.32 3.13
C TYR A 21 -12.73 44.22 2.13
N VAL A 22 -11.84 43.28 1.81
CA VAL A 22 -12.17 42.16 0.92
C VAL A 22 -12.98 41.11 1.67
N GLU A 23 -12.65 40.79 2.93
CA GLU A 23 -13.45 39.89 3.77
C GLU A 23 -14.86 40.45 4.01
N GLU A 24 -14.99 41.73 4.37
CA GLU A 24 -16.29 42.39 4.58
C GLU A 24 -17.12 42.45 3.28
N TYR A 25 -16.49 42.62 2.12
CA TYR A 25 -17.18 42.62 0.82
C TYR A 25 -17.63 41.17 0.43
N ILE A 26 -16.85 40.16 0.76
CA ILE A 26 -17.22 38.75 0.56
C ILE A 26 -18.34 38.34 1.51
N ASP A 27 -18.27 38.74 2.79
CA ASP A 27 -19.33 38.45 3.77
C ASP A 27 -20.66 39.18 3.37
N HIS A 28 -20.60 40.38 2.86
CA HIS A 28 -21.79 41.06 2.34
C HIS A 28 -22.34 40.46 1.03
N LEU A 29 -21.51 39.85 0.21
CA LEU A 29 -21.95 39.05 -0.95
C LEU A 29 -22.56 37.72 -0.50
N GLU A 30 -22.00 37.08 0.52
CA GLU A 30 -22.54 35.87 1.09
C GLU A 30 -23.90 36.12 1.76
N GLU A 31 -24.08 37.17 2.53
CA GLU A 31 -25.37 37.51 3.14
C GLU A 31 -26.48 37.88 2.13
N ARG A 32 -26.11 38.58 1.04
CA ARG A 32 -27.06 38.99 -0.02
C ARG A 32 -27.37 37.88 -1.02
N THR A 33 -26.43 36.95 -1.26
CA THR A 33 -26.56 35.84 -2.22
C THR A 33 -26.94 34.53 -1.57
N SER A 34 -26.78 34.40 -0.26
CA SER A 34 -27.05 33.15 0.50
C SER A 34 -28.47 32.60 0.31
N ASN A 35 -29.42 33.47 -0.02
CA ASN A 35 -30.82 33.07 -0.21
C ASN A 35 -31.28 33.02 -1.69
N LYS A 36 -30.43 33.41 -2.66
CA LYS A 36 -30.77 33.28 -4.08
C LYS A 36 -30.17 32.01 -4.66
N PRO A 37 -30.97 31.11 -5.26
CA PRO A 37 -30.42 29.92 -5.90
C PRO A 37 -29.58 30.33 -7.12
N LEU A 38 -28.49 29.61 -7.37
CA LEU A 38 -27.62 29.72 -8.55
C LEU A 38 -28.28 29.10 -9.79
N ALA A 39 -29.04 28.02 -9.61
CA ALA A 39 -29.75 27.34 -10.67
C ALA A 39 -30.99 26.59 -10.13
N ARG A 40 -31.90 26.24 -11.04
CA ARG A 40 -33.09 25.41 -10.72
C ARG A 40 -33.38 24.45 -11.85
N VAL A 41 -33.70 23.21 -11.51
CA VAL A 41 -34.26 22.22 -12.43
C VAL A 41 -35.50 21.61 -11.76
N GLY A 42 -36.68 21.85 -12.32
CA GLY A 42 -37.96 21.48 -11.68
C GLY A 42 -38.12 22.15 -10.32
N GLU A 43 -38.29 21.35 -9.27
CA GLU A 43 -38.40 21.81 -7.89
C GLU A 43 -37.07 21.76 -7.11
N VAL A 44 -35.99 21.36 -7.76
CA VAL A 44 -34.66 21.24 -7.13
C VAL A 44 -33.83 22.51 -7.39
N TYR A 45 -33.29 23.09 -6.34
CA TYR A 45 -32.52 24.33 -6.38
C TYR A 45 -31.09 24.08 -5.97
N LEU A 46 -30.15 24.75 -6.65
CA LEU A 46 -28.73 24.79 -6.31
C LEU A 46 -28.40 26.13 -5.66
N TYR A 47 -27.80 26.12 -4.50
CA TYR A 47 -27.45 27.31 -3.75
C TYR A 47 -25.93 27.56 -3.70
N PRO A 48 -25.49 28.81 -3.42
CA PRO A 48 -24.05 29.14 -3.30
C PRO A 48 -23.31 28.25 -2.30
N LYS A 49 -23.90 27.90 -1.17
CA LYS A 49 -23.34 27.02 -0.15
C LYS A 49 -23.00 25.61 -0.67
N ASP A 50 -23.74 25.15 -1.69
CA ASP A 50 -23.58 23.82 -2.24
C ASP A 50 -22.34 23.72 -3.16
N VAL A 51 -21.81 24.87 -3.62
CA VAL A 51 -20.67 24.96 -4.53
C VAL A 51 -19.43 25.63 -3.90
N ALA A 52 -19.57 26.27 -2.74
CA ALA A 52 -18.49 27.02 -2.09
C ALA A 52 -17.23 26.17 -1.85
N HIS A 53 -17.41 24.90 -1.48
CA HIS A 53 -16.31 23.96 -1.23
C HIS A 53 -15.54 23.51 -2.49
N LEU A 54 -16.06 23.83 -3.68
CA LEU A 54 -15.44 23.45 -4.97
C LEU A 54 -14.36 24.42 -5.43
N ILE A 55 -14.29 25.60 -4.81
CA ILE A 55 -13.35 26.66 -5.17
C ILE A 55 -12.11 26.53 -4.28
N PRO A 56 -10.93 26.17 -4.86
CA PRO A 56 -9.70 26.10 -4.09
C PRO A 56 -9.27 27.49 -3.59
N SER A 57 -8.64 27.54 -2.42
CA SER A 57 -8.07 28.78 -1.88
C SER A 57 -7.04 29.38 -2.84
N GLY A 58 -7.14 30.68 -3.13
CA GLY A 58 -6.24 31.38 -4.05
C GLY A 58 -6.67 31.35 -5.52
N THR A 59 -7.85 30.82 -5.84
CA THR A 59 -8.40 30.85 -7.21
C THR A 59 -8.76 32.32 -7.60
N THR A 60 -8.48 32.69 -8.85
CA THR A 60 -8.87 34.03 -9.35
C THR A 60 -10.40 34.15 -9.46
N PRO A 61 -10.98 35.37 -9.39
CA PRO A 61 -12.43 35.51 -9.54
C PRO A 61 -12.97 35.00 -10.88
N GLN A 62 -12.21 35.13 -11.97
CA GLN A 62 -12.59 34.64 -13.29
C GLN A 62 -12.61 33.11 -13.33
N ASP A 63 -11.57 32.44 -12.75
CA ASP A 63 -11.50 31.00 -12.69
C ASP A 63 -12.60 30.42 -11.77
N SER A 64 -12.90 31.13 -10.67
CA SER A 64 -13.99 30.74 -9.78
C SER A 64 -15.35 30.74 -10.50
N VAL A 65 -15.63 31.77 -11.30
CA VAL A 65 -16.86 31.84 -12.11
C VAL A 65 -16.91 30.66 -13.10
N ALA A 66 -15.82 30.41 -13.83
CA ALA A 66 -15.76 29.31 -14.81
C ALA A 66 -15.97 27.93 -14.15
N ILE A 67 -15.42 27.71 -12.95
CA ILE A 67 -15.63 26.48 -12.16
C ILE A 67 -17.11 26.33 -11.79
N ILE A 68 -17.74 27.41 -11.31
CA ILE A 68 -19.14 27.40 -10.90
C ILE A 68 -20.05 27.17 -12.10
N GLU A 69 -19.85 27.86 -13.21
CA GLU A 69 -20.64 27.68 -14.44
C GLU A 69 -20.59 26.27 -14.96
N LYS A 70 -19.40 25.68 -15.04
CA LYS A 70 -19.22 24.27 -15.41
C LYS A 70 -19.91 23.31 -14.45
N TYR A 71 -19.86 23.61 -13.16
CA TYR A 71 -20.56 22.78 -12.17
C TYR A 71 -22.08 22.89 -12.32
N ILE A 72 -22.61 24.10 -12.51
CA ILE A 72 -24.05 24.32 -12.74
C ILE A 72 -24.54 23.53 -13.95
N ASP A 73 -23.81 23.56 -15.06
CA ASP A 73 -24.18 22.83 -16.28
C ASP A 73 -24.22 21.31 -16.03
N ASN A 74 -23.19 20.77 -15.41
CA ASN A 74 -23.12 19.34 -15.04
C ASN A 74 -24.21 18.98 -14.04
N TRP A 75 -24.47 19.82 -13.04
CA TRP A 75 -25.53 19.60 -12.05
C TRP A 75 -26.91 19.62 -12.70
N ALA A 76 -27.18 20.62 -13.57
CA ALA A 76 -28.46 20.73 -14.27
C ALA A 76 -28.68 19.50 -15.17
N THR A 77 -27.69 19.10 -15.95
CA THR A 77 -27.75 17.91 -16.79
C THR A 77 -28.06 16.66 -15.95
N ARG A 78 -27.37 16.48 -14.82
CA ARG A 78 -27.64 15.37 -13.89
C ARG A 78 -29.07 15.39 -13.35
N GLN A 79 -29.59 16.57 -12.95
CA GLN A 79 -30.98 16.68 -12.46
C GLN A 79 -32.00 16.34 -13.55
N LEU A 80 -31.77 16.81 -14.78
CA LEU A 80 -32.64 16.49 -15.92
C LEU A 80 -32.67 14.98 -16.23
N VAL A 81 -31.49 14.34 -16.20
CA VAL A 81 -31.39 12.88 -16.38
C VAL A 81 -32.14 12.13 -15.27
N LEU A 82 -31.97 12.57 -14.01
CA LEU A 82 -32.69 11.96 -12.88
C LEU A 82 -34.21 12.15 -12.99
N MET A 83 -34.66 13.32 -13.42
CA MET A 83 -36.09 13.57 -13.66
C MET A 83 -36.67 12.64 -14.74
N GLU A 84 -35.92 12.39 -15.81
CA GLU A 84 -36.36 11.49 -16.88
C GLU A 84 -36.27 10.04 -16.43
N ALA A 85 -35.22 9.66 -15.70
CA ALA A 85 -35.07 8.33 -15.14
C ALA A 85 -36.23 7.97 -14.19
N HIS A 86 -36.65 8.91 -13.33
CA HIS A 86 -37.83 8.70 -12.44
C HIS A 86 -39.14 8.49 -13.17
N LYS A 87 -39.28 8.91 -14.44
CA LYS A 87 -40.47 8.66 -15.23
C LYS A 87 -40.45 7.29 -15.94
N THR A 88 -39.22 6.85 -16.27
CA THR A 88 -39.02 5.66 -17.12
C THR A 88 -38.68 4.40 -16.34
N ILE A 89 -38.00 4.54 -15.20
CA ILE A 89 -37.56 3.41 -14.38
C ILE A 89 -38.65 3.08 -13.34
N SER A 90 -38.97 1.82 -13.23
CA SER A 90 -39.88 1.33 -12.20
C SER A 90 -39.34 1.58 -10.80
N SER A 91 -40.11 2.31 -9.97
CA SER A 91 -39.75 2.53 -8.57
C SER A 91 -39.70 1.22 -7.79
N GLU A 92 -40.53 0.25 -8.11
CA GLU A 92 -40.58 -1.07 -7.45
C GLU A 92 -39.30 -1.87 -7.74
N GLU A 93 -38.83 -1.89 -8.99
CA GLU A 93 -37.59 -2.55 -9.40
C GLU A 93 -36.38 -1.91 -8.69
N LEU A 94 -36.32 -0.58 -8.70
CA LEU A 94 -35.26 0.17 -8.02
C LEU A 94 -35.24 -0.09 -6.52
N GLU A 95 -36.39 -0.10 -5.85
CA GLU A 95 -36.49 -0.39 -4.41
C GLU A 95 -36.06 -1.82 -4.08
N MET A 96 -36.36 -2.80 -4.95
CA MET A 96 -35.84 -4.16 -4.77
C MET A 96 -34.30 -4.21 -4.83
N GLU A 97 -33.69 -3.55 -5.82
CA GLU A 97 -32.23 -3.48 -5.94
C GLU A 97 -31.59 -2.76 -4.75
N VAL A 98 -32.18 -1.63 -4.32
CA VAL A 98 -31.70 -0.88 -3.13
C VAL A 98 -31.79 -1.73 -1.88
N ASN A 99 -32.87 -2.49 -1.70
CA ASN A 99 -33.03 -3.37 -0.54
C ASN A 99 -32.03 -4.53 -0.56
N GLN A 100 -31.83 -5.18 -1.70
CA GLN A 100 -30.80 -6.22 -1.84
C GLN A 100 -29.39 -5.67 -1.52
N PHE A 101 -29.07 -4.48 -2.05
CA PHE A 101 -27.77 -3.83 -1.77
C PHE A 101 -27.64 -3.46 -0.27
N ARG A 102 -28.72 -3.01 0.36
CA ARG A 102 -28.74 -2.73 1.80
C ARG A 102 -28.47 -3.99 2.64
N GLU A 103 -29.07 -5.12 2.28
CA GLU A 103 -28.83 -6.40 2.96
C GLU A 103 -27.37 -6.86 2.81
N LEU A 104 -26.81 -6.78 1.61
CA LEU A 104 -25.40 -7.09 1.35
C LEU A 104 -24.46 -6.20 2.17
N LEU A 105 -24.75 -4.89 2.25
CA LEU A 105 -23.97 -3.96 3.08
C LEU A 105 -24.07 -4.30 4.57
N LEU A 106 -25.27 -4.63 5.06
CA LEU A 106 -25.48 -5.01 6.46
C LEU A 106 -24.72 -6.28 6.80
N GLN A 107 -24.80 -7.30 5.94
CA GLN A 107 -24.02 -8.53 6.12
C GLN A 107 -22.52 -8.25 6.12
N GLY A 108 -22.00 -7.50 5.14
CA GLY A 108 -20.58 -7.16 5.07
C GLY A 108 -20.10 -6.35 6.28
N LYS A 109 -20.93 -5.43 6.81
CA LYS A 109 -20.64 -4.67 8.03
C LYS A 109 -20.63 -5.55 9.27
N TYR A 110 -21.55 -6.52 9.36
CA TYR A 110 -21.56 -7.49 10.43
C TYR A 110 -20.29 -8.38 10.38
N ASP A 111 -19.94 -8.93 9.22
CA ASP A 111 -18.73 -9.73 9.04
C ASP A 111 -17.45 -8.95 9.41
N GLN A 112 -17.38 -7.66 9.02
CA GLN A 112 -16.29 -6.77 9.41
C GLN A 112 -16.20 -6.57 10.94
N MET A 113 -17.35 -6.43 11.61
CA MET A 113 -17.42 -6.31 13.07
C MET A 113 -16.94 -7.61 13.74
N VAL A 114 -17.35 -8.77 13.26
CA VAL A 114 -16.91 -10.09 13.74
C VAL A 114 -15.39 -10.21 13.58
N LEU A 115 -14.85 -9.90 12.41
CA LEU A 115 -13.41 -9.95 12.14
C LEU A 115 -12.65 -9.01 13.07
N SER A 116 -13.12 -7.79 13.27
CA SER A 116 -12.44 -6.82 14.14
C SER A 116 -12.37 -7.25 15.61
N SER A 117 -13.33 -8.04 16.06
CA SER A 117 -13.45 -8.46 17.46
C SER A 117 -12.92 -9.86 17.76
N GLN A 118 -12.88 -10.76 16.78
CA GLN A 118 -12.61 -12.18 17.01
C GLN A 118 -11.43 -12.74 16.21
N LEU A 119 -10.93 -12.01 15.18
CA LEU A 119 -9.84 -12.52 14.34
C LEU A 119 -8.52 -12.53 15.10
N ASP A 120 -7.92 -13.71 15.22
CA ASP A 120 -6.53 -13.84 15.64
C ASP A 120 -5.59 -13.52 14.47
N THR A 121 -4.89 -12.40 14.58
CA THR A 121 -3.93 -11.92 13.58
C THR A 121 -2.49 -12.36 13.86
N VAL A 122 -2.22 -12.97 15.03
CA VAL A 122 -0.90 -13.44 15.41
C VAL A 122 -0.60 -14.76 14.70
N ILE A 123 0.33 -14.74 13.76
CA ILE A 123 0.77 -15.94 13.04
C ILE A 123 2.19 -16.25 13.50
N THR A 124 2.35 -17.36 14.18
CA THR A 124 3.65 -17.80 14.69
C THR A 124 4.48 -18.44 13.58
N ARG A 125 5.79 -18.55 13.80
CA ARG A 125 6.70 -19.19 12.86
C ARG A 125 6.35 -20.67 12.69
N GLU A 126 5.99 -21.36 13.76
CA GLU A 126 5.59 -22.75 13.76
C GLU A 126 4.36 -22.99 12.87
N ALA A 127 3.35 -22.12 12.95
CA ALA A 127 2.17 -22.18 12.09
C ALA A 127 2.50 -21.97 10.61
N MET A 128 3.46 -21.11 10.30
CA MET A 128 3.94 -20.90 8.93
C MET A 128 4.72 -22.13 8.42
N GLU A 129 5.62 -22.71 9.24
CA GLU A 129 6.40 -23.90 8.91
C GLU A 129 5.49 -25.12 8.70
N GLU A 130 4.47 -25.29 9.53
CA GLU A 130 3.47 -26.35 9.39
C GLU A 130 2.69 -26.21 8.09
N TYR A 131 2.16 -24.99 7.81
CA TYR A 131 1.42 -24.74 6.58
C TYR A 131 2.28 -24.96 5.33
N TYR A 132 3.49 -24.40 5.32
CA TYR A 132 4.44 -24.53 4.22
C TYR A 132 4.82 -26.00 3.98
N THR A 133 5.08 -26.77 5.05
CA THR A 133 5.49 -28.18 4.95
C THR A 133 4.36 -29.06 4.41
N THR A 134 3.11 -28.76 4.79
CA THR A 134 1.93 -29.51 4.36
C THR A 134 1.52 -29.19 2.92
N HIS A 135 1.85 -27.98 2.42
CA HIS A 135 1.38 -27.48 1.12
C HIS A 135 2.54 -27.13 0.16
N LYS A 136 3.62 -27.90 0.17
CA LYS A 136 4.84 -27.64 -0.62
C LYS A 136 4.60 -27.40 -2.11
N ASP A 137 3.64 -28.10 -2.68
CA ASP A 137 3.32 -28.00 -4.10
C ASP A 137 2.82 -26.63 -4.54
N PHE A 138 2.33 -25.80 -3.60
CA PHE A 138 1.90 -24.42 -3.86
C PHE A 138 3.06 -23.41 -3.84
N PHE A 139 4.25 -23.85 -3.43
CA PHE A 139 5.39 -22.97 -3.25
C PHE A 139 6.56 -23.32 -4.17
N LEU A 140 6.25 -23.83 -5.35
CA LEU A 140 7.25 -24.02 -6.40
C LEU A 140 7.58 -22.65 -7.03
N LEU A 141 8.86 -22.42 -7.29
CA LEU A 141 9.33 -21.17 -7.90
C LEU A 141 8.87 -21.06 -9.35
N GLU A 142 8.33 -19.93 -9.72
CA GLU A 142 8.05 -19.58 -11.13
C GLU A 142 9.33 -19.12 -11.83
N ASP A 143 10.21 -18.41 -11.11
CA ASP A 143 11.45 -17.82 -11.62
C ASP A 143 12.67 -18.24 -10.81
N ASP A 144 13.86 -18.08 -11.43
CA ASP A 144 15.12 -18.26 -10.72
C ASP A 144 15.30 -17.17 -9.67
N ILE A 145 15.58 -17.55 -8.42
CA ILE A 145 15.86 -16.64 -7.31
C ILE A 145 17.30 -16.84 -6.81
N VAL A 146 17.88 -15.76 -6.29
CA VAL A 146 19.23 -15.77 -5.71
C VAL A 146 19.23 -15.21 -4.29
N LEU A 147 20.11 -15.75 -3.47
CA LEU A 147 20.37 -15.19 -2.13
C LEU A 147 21.28 -13.97 -2.28
N PHE A 148 20.71 -12.80 -2.08
CA PHE A 148 21.25 -11.51 -2.46
C PHE A 148 21.61 -10.67 -1.24
N SER A 149 22.76 -10.02 -1.30
CA SER A 149 23.18 -9.01 -0.32
C SER A 149 23.62 -7.76 -1.03
N SER A 150 23.32 -6.57 -0.49
CA SER A 150 23.69 -5.31 -1.09
C SER A 150 24.06 -4.23 -0.07
N LEU A 151 24.97 -3.35 -0.48
CA LEU A 151 25.39 -2.18 0.26
C LEU A 151 25.46 -0.97 -0.69
N PRO A 152 24.80 0.15 -0.41
CA PRO A 152 25.02 1.40 -1.15
C PRO A 152 26.50 1.78 -1.06
N ILE A 153 27.09 2.26 -2.17
CA ILE A 153 28.49 2.71 -2.24
C ILE A 153 28.65 4.05 -3.00
N THR A 154 27.56 4.76 -3.21
CA THR A 154 27.55 6.01 -4.01
C THR A 154 28.55 7.05 -3.49
N TYR A 155 28.68 7.17 -2.17
CA TYR A 155 29.53 8.17 -1.53
C TYR A 155 30.83 7.60 -0.97
N CYS A 156 31.19 6.37 -1.34
CA CYS A 156 32.44 5.76 -0.96
C CYS A 156 33.56 6.20 -1.92
N ASP A 157 34.77 6.45 -1.39
CA ASP A 157 35.95 6.60 -2.20
C ASP A 157 36.44 5.25 -2.75
N ASP A 158 37.37 5.30 -3.70
CA ASP A 158 37.89 4.09 -4.37
C ASP A 158 38.59 3.13 -3.40
N ALA A 159 39.25 3.65 -2.36
CA ALA A 159 39.95 2.85 -1.35
C ALA A 159 38.94 2.04 -0.51
N LEU A 160 37.89 2.69 -0.04
CA LEU A 160 36.84 2.04 0.71
C LEU A 160 36.06 1.03 -0.15
N VAL A 161 35.72 1.39 -1.41
CA VAL A 161 35.08 0.46 -2.35
C VAL A 161 35.94 -0.79 -2.55
N LYS A 162 37.28 -0.63 -2.71
CA LYS A 162 38.17 -1.76 -2.85
C LYS A 162 38.27 -2.63 -1.60
N LYS A 163 38.25 -2.01 -0.40
CA LYS A 163 38.22 -2.70 0.90
C LYS A 163 36.94 -3.51 1.05
N LEU A 164 35.75 -2.90 0.75
CA LEU A 164 34.44 -3.54 0.78
C LEU A 164 34.32 -4.67 -0.25
N LYS A 165 34.75 -4.48 -1.50
CA LYS A 165 34.77 -5.53 -2.54
C LYS A 165 35.53 -6.78 -2.10
N ARG A 166 36.69 -6.60 -1.45
CA ARG A 166 37.48 -7.72 -0.92
C ARG A 166 36.71 -8.45 0.21
N ALA A 167 36.01 -7.71 1.07
CA ALA A 167 35.22 -8.29 2.14
C ALA A 167 33.99 -9.04 1.59
N PHE A 168 33.32 -8.47 0.57
CA PHE A 168 32.18 -9.10 -0.12
C PHE A 168 32.58 -10.40 -0.83
N ALA A 169 33.78 -10.47 -1.39
CA ALA A 169 34.29 -11.65 -2.10
C ALA A 169 34.74 -12.79 -1.16
N ARG A 170 34.91 -12.54 0.14
CA ARG A 170 35.32 -13.60 1.06
C ARG A 170 34.24 -14.67 1.17
N GLN A 171 34.62 -15.93 0.92
CA GLN A 171 33.77 -17.07 1.21
C GLN A 171 33.69 -17.28 2.72
N THR A 172 32.49 -17.20 3.27
CA THR A 172 32.26 -17.64 4.62
C THR A 172 32.01 -19.14 4.59
N ALA A 173 33.03 -19.94 4.67
CA ALA A 173 33.01 -21.28 5.28
C ALA A 173 34.42 -21.86 5.37
N PRO A 174 34.96 -22.07 6.55
CA PRO A 174 35.80 -23.24 6.76
C PRO A 174 34.88 -24.45 6.72
N ARG A 175 35.19 -25.44 5.88
CA ARG A 175 34.53 -26.77 5.87
C ARG A 175 34.72 -27.42 7.23
N LEU A 176 33.71 -27.36 8.09
CA LEU A 176 33.62 -28.23 9.26
C LEU A 176 32.48 -29.21 9.04
N LYS A 177 32.83 -30.50 9.06
CA LYS A 177 31.99 -31.61 8.60
C LYS A 177 30.88 -32.06 9.55
N THR A 178 30.61 -31.38 10.66
CA THR A 178 29.65 -31.83 11.67
C THR A 178 29.16 -30.67 12.53
N GLN A 179 28.14 -30.01 12.13
CA GLN A 179 27.25 -29.15 12.93
C GLN A 179 26.51 -28.12 12.05
N ARG A 180 25.57 -28.63 11.23
CA ARG A 180 25.09 -27.93 10.00
C ARG A 180 24.31 -26.62 10.21
N GLU A 181 23.69 -26.40 11.34
CA GLU A 181 22.85 -25.19 11.53
C GLU A 181 23.55 -24.07 12.30
N THR A 182 24.33 -24.40 13.30
CA THR A 182 25.03 -23.41 14.12
C THR A 182 26.17 -22.73 13.39
N ASP A 183 26.80 -23.43 12.43
CA ASP A 183 27.92 -22.91 11.67
C ASP A 183 27.50 -21.98 10.53
N SER A 184 26.31 -22.17 9.97
CA SER A 184 25.74 -21.29 8.95
C SER A 184 25.42 -19.90 9.54
N LEU A 185 24.81 -19.86 10.72
CA LEU A 185 24.55 -18.62 11.44
C LEU A 185 25.83 -17.91 11.83
N LYS A 186 26.83 -18.61 12.35
CA LYS A 186 28.15 -18.02 12.69
C LYS A 186 28.87 -17.49 11.46
N ALA A 187 28.77 -18.15 10.31
CA ALA A 187 29.40 -17.68 9.07
C ALA A 187 28.77 -16.39 8.55
N VAL A 188 27.44 -16.29 8.58
CA VAL A 188 26.70 -15.07 8.22
C VAL A 188 27.06 -13.93 9.18
N TRP A 189 27.06 -14.20 10.48
CA TRP A 189 27.45 -13.21 11.49
C TRP A 189 28.90 -12.71 11.32
N THR A 190 29.83 -13.59 10.99
CA THR A 190 31.24 -13.23 10.77
C THR A 190 31.40 -12.38 9.52
N TRP A 191 30.69 -12.68 8.43
CA TRP A 191 30.73 -11.87 7.21
C TRP A 191 30.09 -10.51 7.40
N LYS A 192 28.87 -10.46 7.94
CA LYS A 192 28.15 -9.23 8.28
C LYS A 192 28.97 -8.35 9.22
N GLY A 193 29.46 -8.91 10.31
CA GLY A 193 30.29 -8.19 11.29
C GLY A 193 31.59 -7.64 10.69
N SER A 194 32.18 -8.34 9.72
CA SER A 194 33.36 -7.84 8.98
C SER A 194 33.03 -6.62 8.12
N ILE A 195 31.85 -6.59 7.47
CA ILE A 195 31.41 -5.44 6.68
C ILE A 195 31.04 -4.27 7.63
N GLU A 196 30.26 -4.53 8.66
CA GLU A 196 29.88 -3.54 9.66
C GLU A 196 31.10 -2.95 10.39
N GLY A 197 32.14 -3.76 10.66
CA GLY A 197 33.39 -3.30 11.22
C GLY A 197 34.12 -2.32 10.29
N ILE A 198 34.21 -2.63 8.97
CA ILE A 198 34.79 -1.73 7.98
C ILE A 198 34.00 -0.43 7.91
N MET A 199 32.65 -0.51 7.89
CA MET A 199 31.77 0.67 7.84
C MET A 199 31.97 1.56 9.07
N SER A 200 32.09 0.96 10.26
CA SER A 200 32.34 1.67 11.51
C SER A 200 33.72 2.36 11.54
N GLU A 201 34.79 1.65 11.12
CA GLU A 201 36.13 2.20 11.03
C GLU A 201 36.22 3.43 10.11
N GLU A 202 35.51 3.38 8.99
CA GLU A 202 35.49 4.45 7.97
C GLU A 202 34.37 5.47 8.20
N SER A 203 33.65 5.39 9.34
CA SER A 203 32.49 6.25 9.68
C SER A 203 31.42 6.27 8.57
N TYR A 204 31.29 5.17 7.82
CA TYR A 204 30.34 5.02 6.73
C TYR A 204 29.01 4.49 7.25
N ASN A 205 27.95 5.32 7.15
CA ASN A 205 26.62 4.96 7.61
C ASN A 205 25.69 4.66 6.43
N ALA A 206 25.46 3.39 6.16
CA ALA A 206 24.55 2.91 5.13
C ALA A 206 23.85 1.62 5.56
N THR A 207 22.71 1.32 4.96
CA THR A 207 21.96 0.09 5.25
C THR A 207 22.53 -1.08 4.45
N LEU A 208 23.05 -2.08 5.17
CA LEU A 208 23.48 -3.35 4.60
C LEU A 208 22.29 -4.32 4.57
N VAL A 209 21.90 -4.75 3.37
CA VAL A 209 20.97 -5.86 3.16
C VAL A 209 21.77 -7.16 3.13
N VAL A 210 21.35 -8.15 3.89
CA VAL A 210 22.09 -9.43 4.04
C VAL A 210 21.18 -10.60 3.72
N ASP A 211 21.62 -11.43 2.77
CA ASP A 211 21.06 -12.74 2.47
C ASP A 211 19.51 -12.75 2.31
N ASP A 212 19.02 -11.84 1.47
CA ASP A 212 17.61 -11.79 1.08
C ASP A 212 17.39 -12.56 -0.23
N TRP A 213 16.33 -13.36 -0.31
CA TRP A 213 15.99 -14.07 -1.53
C TRP A 213 15.27 -13.13 -2.52
N VAL A 214 15.83 -12.98 -3.71
CA VAL A 214 15.34 -12.04 -4.74
C VAL A 214 15.27 -12.74 -6.09
N ALA A 215 14.18 -12.55 -6.84
CA ALA A 215 14.05 -12.99 -8.22
C ALA A 215 15.08 -12.25 -9.10
N ILE A 216 15.78 -12.99 -9.96
CA ILE A 216 16.80 -12.42 -10.87
C ILE A 216 16.17 -11.38 -11.80
N GLU A 217 14.96 -11.64 -12.27
CA GLU A 217 14.21 -10.71 -13.11
C GLU A 217 13.95 -9.37 -12.39
N ARG A 218 13.59 -9.42 -11.11
CA ARG A 218 13.40 -8.21 -10.31
C ARG A 218 14.67 -7.37 -10.20
N ILE A 219 15.83 -8.01 -10.08
CA ILE A 219 17.12 -7.31 -10.06
C ILE A 219 17.34 -6.63 -11.42
N SER A 220 17.15 -7.34 -12.53
CA SER A 220 17.34 -6.82 -13.88
C SER A 220 16.35 -5.69 -14.24
N ASN A 221 15.13 -5.75 -13.73
CA ASN A 221 14.11 -4.73 -13.97
C ASN A 221 14.28 -3.47 -13.08
N THR A 222 14.98 -3.63 -11.95
CA THR A 222 15.14 -2.53 -10.97
C THR A 222 16.44 -1.76 -11.17
N TYR A 223 17.50 -2.43 -11.67
CA TYR A 223 18.83 -1.89 -11.72
C TYR A 223 19.44 -1.96 -13.13
N ILE A 224 20.38 -1.06 -13.39
CA ILE A 224 21.27 -1.17 -14.53
C ILE A 224 22.32 -2.23 -14.18
N THR A 225 22.34 -3.32 -14.93
CA THR A 225 23.20 -4.48 -14.70
C THR A 225 24.47 -4.42 -15.57
N PRO A 226 25.59 -4.99 -15.08
CA PRO A 226 26.82 -5.05 -15.86
C PRO A 226 26.70 -6.03 -17.04
N GLU A 227 27.63 -5.94 -17.99
CA GLU A 227 27.78 -6.90 -19.08
C GLU A 227 28.03 -8.31 -18.53
N GLY A 228 27.39 -9.32 -19.14
CA GLY A 228 27.49 -10.70 -18.68
C GLY A 228 26.64 -11.06 -17.46
N PHE A 229 25.98 -10.09 -16.81
CA PHE A 229 25.20 -10.29 -15.58
C PHE A 229 24.26 -11.48 -15.65
N SER A 230 23.48 -11.60 -16.72
CA SER A 230 22.48 -12.67 -16.87
C SER A 230 23.07 -14.08 -16.84
N TYR A 231 24.31 -14.24 -17.28
CA TYR A 231 25.04 -15.49 -17.21
C TYR A 231 25.71 -15.67 -15.84
N ASP A 232 26.47 -14.69 -15.40
CA ASP A 232 27.29 -14.78 -14.18
C ASP A 232 26.45 -14.97 -12.93
N ILE A 233 25.31 -14.26 -12.82
CA ILE A 233 24.41 -14.39 -11.66
C ILE A 233 23.83 -15.81 -11.52
N LYS A 234 23.80 -16.58 -12.59
CA LYS A 234 23.29 -17.96 -12.61
C LYS A 234 24.39 -19.03 -12.42
N HIS A 235 25.65 -18.70 -12.62
CA HIS A 235 26.73 -19.68 -12.72
C HIS A 235 27.94 -19.41 -11.81
N ALA A 236 28.14 -18.15 -11.39
CA ALA A 236 29.27 -17.76 -10.54
C ALA A 236 28.81 -17.55 -9.07
N PHE A 237 29.35 -18.35 -8.13
CA PHE A 237 29.04 -18.19 -6.71
C PHE A 237 30.31 -18.34 -5.84
N PRO A 238 30.60 -17.39 -4.91
CA PRO A 238 29.88 -16.13 -4.76
C PRO A 238 30.15 -15.18 -5.93
N TYR A 239 29.15 -14.49 -6.43
CA TYR A 239 29.28 -13.48 -7.46
C TYR A 239 29.17 -12.09 -6.83
N VAL A 240 30.21 -11.27 -7.00
CA VAL A 240 30.29 -9.89 -6.49
C VAL A 240 30.33 -8.93 -7.66
N PHE A 241 29.39 -8.02 -7.68
CA PHE A 241 29.17 -7.10 -8.79
C PHE A 241 28.66 -5.73 -8.29
N THR A 242 28.58 -4.77 -9.20
CA THR A 242 28.04 -3.44 -8.89
C THR A 242 26.81 -3.20 -9.73
N LEU A 243 25.75 -2.73 -9.10
CA LEU A 243 24.51 -2.28 -9.74
C LEU A 243 24.38 -0.77 -9.65
N SER A 244 23.61 -0.18 -10.57
CA SER A 244 23.28 1.24 -10.53
C SER A 244 21.77 1.44 -10.66
N ARG A 245 21.23 2.42 -9.93
CA ARG A 245 19.83 2.85 -10.02
C ARG A 245 19.73 4.34 -9.68
N ASP A 246 19.14 5.13 -10.56
CA ASP A 246 18.88 6.57 -10.36
C ASP A 246 20.14 7.39 -9.97
N GLY A 247 21.31 6.98 -10.46
CA GLY A 247 22.60 7.60 -10.13
C GLY A 247 23.30 7.00 -8.91
N ASP A 248 22.61 6.22 -8.09
CA ASP A 248 23.19 5.51 -6.96
C ASP A 248 23.89 4.21 -7.40
N LYS A 249 24.96 3.86 -6.69
CA LYS A 249 25.74 2.64 -6.88
C LYS A 249 25.63 1.72 -5.68
N PHE A 250 25.50 0.43 -5.97
CA PHE A 250 25.37 -0.62 -4.97
C PHE A 250 26.41 -1.71 -5.21
N LEU A 251 27.16 -2.06 -4.18
CA LEU A 251 27.99 -3.25 -4.18
C LEU A 251 27.10 -4.44 -3.77
N CYS A 252 27.04 -5.44 -4.62
CA CYS A 252 26.14 -6.57 -4.48
C CYS A 252 26.89 -7.89 -4.46
N ARG A 253 26.28 -8.89 -3.85
CA ARG A 253 26.78 -10.26 -3.80
C ARG A 253 25.61 -11.24 -3.89
N THR A 254 25.82 -12.33 -4.63
CA THR A 254 24.96 -13.51 -4.57
C THR A 254 25.75 -14.74 -4.13
N THR A 255 25.14 -15.61 -3.34
CA THR A 255 25.82 -16.78 -2.76
C THR A 255 25.15 -18.09 -3.08
N GLN A 256 23.88 -18.08 -3.41
CA GLN A 256 23.09 -19.27 -3.74
C GLN A 256 22.07 -18.93 -4.81
N ILE A 257 21.64 -19.94 -5.55
CA ILE A 257 20.55 -19.87 -6.52
C ILE A 257 19.56 -21.01 -6.25
N LYS A 258 18.30 -20.72 -6.47
CA LYS A 258 17.21 -21.68 -6.61
C LYS A 258 16.59 -21.47 -7.99
N ARG A 259 16.32 -22.57 -8.67
CA ARG A 259 15.80 -22.55 -10.05
C ARG A 259 14.27 -22.56 -10.06
N ALA A 260 13.73 -22.05 -11.14
CA ALA A 260 12.30 -22.24 -11.44
C ALA A 260 11.94 -23.72 -11.38
N GLY A 261 10.78 -24.02 -10.78
CA GLY A 261 10.32 -25.38 -10.51
C GLY A 261 10.85 -26.02 -9.23
N GLU A 262 11.87 -25.43 -8.57
CA GLU A 262 12.30 -25.89 -7.24
C GLU A 262 11.38 -25.35 -6.14
N LEU A 263 11.39 -26.03 -4.99
CA LEU A 263 10.67 -25.54 -3.80
C LEU A 263 11.31 -24.24 -3.31
N ALA A 264 10.50 -23.19 -3.24
CA ALA A 264 10.91 -21.89 -2.71
C ALA A 264 11.31 -21.98 -1.24
N PRO A 265 12.35 -21.28 -0.77
CA PRO A 265 12.63 -21.18 0.67
C PRO A 265 11.47 -20.51 1.41
N LEU A 266 11.21 -20.97 2.65
CA LEU A 266 10.13 -20.39 3.47
C LEU A 266 10.31 -18.88 3.64
N GLU A 267 11.54 -18.43 3.81
CA GLU A 267 11.88 -17.00 3.96
C GLU A 267 11.45 -16.16 2.74
N TYR A 268 11.53 -16.75 1.54
CA TYR A 268 11.08 -16.07 0.30
C TYR A 268 9.57 -15.95 0.20
N VAL A 269 8.87 -17.02 0.60
CA VAL A 269 7.40 -17.10 0.52
C VAL A 269 6.70 -16.75 1.85
N GLU A 270 7.43 -16.35 2.88
CA GLU A 270 6.86 -16.02 4.19
C GLU A 270 5.70 -15.01 4.12
N PRO A 271 5.80 -13.90 3.36
CA PRO A 271 4.68 -12.97 3.22
C PRO A 271 3.45 -13.63 2.59
N GLN A 272 3.64 -14.52 1.62
CA GLN A 272 2.58 -15.25 0.95
C GLN A 272 1.93 -16.28 1.90
N VAL A 273 2.73 -17.07 2.61
CA VAL A 273 2.24 -18.05 3.61
C VAL A 273 1.43 -17.35 4.69
N ARG A 274 1.95 -16.23 5.21
CA ARG A 274 1.26 -15.40 6.21
C ARG A 274 -0.08 -14.89 5.69
N ALA A 275 -0.12 -14.38 4.48
CA ALA A 275 -1.36 -13.87 3.85
C ALA A 275 -2.40 -14.99 3.68
N ILE A 276 -1.98 -16.17 3.25
CA ILE A 276 -2.87 -17.34 3.08
C ILE A 276 -3.45 -17.78 4.44
N ILE A 277 -2.60 -17.95 5.46
CA ILE A 277 -3.06 -18.35 6.80
C ILE A 277 -4.04 -17.32 7.36
N LEU A 278 -3.72 -16.02 7.22
CA LEU A 278 -4.61 -14.95 7.69
C LEU A 278 -5.95 -14.96 6.95
N ASN A 279 -5.93 -15.14 5.64
CA ASN A 279 -7.16 -15.21 4.84
C ASN A 279 -8.02 -16.42 5.23
N ARG A 280 -7.41 -17.59 5.44
CA ARG A 280 -8.10 -18.78 5.94
C ARG A 280 -8.75 -18.54 7.31
N ARG A 281 -8.03 -17.89 8.25
CA ARG A 281 -8.57 -17.54 9.55
C ARG A 281 -9.75 -16.57 9.44
N LYS A 282 -9.69 -15.58 8.53
CA LYS A 282 -10.81 -14.68 8.28
C LYS A 282 -12.07 -15.42 7.84
N ILE A 283 -11.93 -16.32 6.86
CA ILE A 283 -13.06 -17.11 6.35
C ILE A 283 -13.64 -17.99 7.48
N GLU A 284 -12.79 -18.66 8.25
CA GLU A 284 -13.20 -19.53 9.35
C GLU A 284 -13.89 -18.74 10.48
N THR A 285 -13.37 -17.56 10.84
CA THR A 285 -13.94 -16.70 11.87
C THR A 285 -15.38 -16.26 11.50
N VAL A 286 -15.58 -15.81 10.27
CA VAL A 286 -16.90 -15.42 9.78
C VAL A 286 -17.85 -16.63 9.76
N ARG A 287 -17.39 -17.76 9.19
CA ARG A 287 -18.16 -19.00 9.11
C ARG A 287 -18.60 -19.48 10.50
N SER A 288 -17.66 -19.56 11.43
CA SER A 288 -17.96 -20.00 12.82
C SER A 288 -18.96 -19.08 13.51
N SER A 289 -18.89 -17.77 13.26
CA SER A 289 -19.88 -16.80 13.78
C SER A 289 -21.27 -17.04 13.17
N GLN A 290 -21.36 -17.29 11.86
CA GLN A 290 -22.62 -17.56 11.18
C GLN A 290 -23.25 -18.88 11.65
N GLU A 291 -22.46 -19.95 11.81
CA GLU A 291 -22.94 -21.23 12.34
C GLU A 291 -23.41 -21.12 13.80
N ARG A 292 -22.73 -20.32 14.61
CA ARG A 292 -23.20 -20.02 15.98
C ARG A 292 -24.55 -19.34 15.98
N LEU A 293 -24.74 -18.30 15.14
CA LEU A 293 -26.04 -17.61 15.02
C LEU A 293 -27.16 -18.55 14.59
N LYS A 294 -26.88 -19.43 13.62
CA LYS A 294 -27.82 -20.45 13.15
C LYS A 294 -28.20 -21.42 14.26
N THR A 295 -27.21 -21.91 15.01
CA THR A 295 -27.44 -22.81 16.15
C THR A 295 -28.26 -22.13 17.25
N GLU A 296 -27.93 -20.89 17.59
CA GLU A 296 -28.71 -20.11 18.57
C GLU A 296 -30.14 -19.86 18.10
N ALA A 297 -30.36 -19.62 16.82
CA ALA A 297 -31.70 -19.43 16.25
C ALA A 297 -32.54 -20.71 16.30
N LEU A 298 -31.96 -21.88 16.02
CA LEU A 298 -32.62 -23.18 16.16
C LEU A 298 -33.01 -23.46 17.62
N ASN A 299 -32.08 -23.23 18.55
CA ASN A 299 -32.34 -23.47 19.98
C ASN A 299 -33.43 -22.55 20.59
N ASN A 300 -33.60 -21.38 20.01
CA ASN A 300 -34.56 -20.37 20.47
C ASN A 300 -35.85 -20.36 19.63
N ASN A 301 -36.10 -21.35 18.80
CA ASN A 301 -37.26 -21.46 17.89
C ASN A 301 -37.44 -20.23 16.98
N LYS A 302 -36.34 -19.59 16.60
CA LYS A 302 -36.33 -18.46 15.65
C LYS A 302 -36.03 -18.92 14.20
N PHE A 303 -35.68 -20.18 14.02
CA PHE A 303 -35.42 -20.80 12.73
C PHE A 303 -36.09 -22.17 12.69
N GLU A 304 -37.02 -22.35 11.76
CA GLU A 304 -37.74 -23.59 11.52
C GLU A 304 -37.61 -23.95 10.02
N ILE A 305 -37.46 -25.23 9.73
CA ILE A 305 -37.44 -25.76 8.37
C ILE A 305 -38.76 -26.47 8.11
N PHE A 306 -39.58 -25.92 7.26
CA PHE A 306 -40.78 -26.60 6.80
C PHE A 306 -40.43 -27.40 5.55
N THR A 307 -40.03 -28.67 5.74
CA THR A 307 -39.93 -29.62 4.62
C THR A 307 -41.33 -30.07 4.25
N SER A 308 -41.77 -29.85 3.02
CA SER A 308 -42.93 -30.57 2.48
C SER A 308 -42.52 -32.04 2.40
N ASN A 309 -42.98 -32.86 3.35
CA ASN A 309 -43.01 -34.29 3.13
C ASN A 309 -43.97 -34.53 1.95
N GLU A 310 -43.43 -34.72 0.76
CA GLU A 310 -44.15 -35.44 -0.29
C GLU A 310 -44.22 -36.90 0.15
N ASP A 311 -45.13 -37.19 1.12
CA ASP A 311 -45.66 -38.52 1.32
C ASP A 311 -46.80 -38.67 0.30
N ASN A 312 -46.46 -39.26 -0.86
CA ASN A 312 -47.35 -40.18 -1.58
C ASN A 312 -46.56 -40.93 -2.65
#